data_fa1e1e3bf2d8cb5528e71dec7da2f490
#
_entry.id   fa1e1e3bf2d8cb5528e71dec7da2f490
#
_cell.length_a   1.000
_cell.length_b   1.000
_cell.length_c   1.000
_cell.angle_alpha   90.00
_cell.angle_beta   90.00
_cell.angle_gamma   90.00
#
_symmetry.space_group_name_H-M   'P 1'
#
loop_
_entity.id
_entity.type
_entity.pdbx_description
1 polymer ?
#
loop_
_entity_poly.entity_id
_entity_poly.type
_entity_poly.pdbx_seq_one_letter_code
_entity_poly.pdbx_strand_id
1 'polypeptide(L)'
;MISALLFDLDGTLAETDSLHLPTWVDVLEPYGVRVDKEFYKEEISGRSTAEIVRALLPDLSDEEVRAIGEAKEANFRERAAELEPVPGLIDFVEQGRERGMEIALVTNAPKENVEAILLALELRSFFDTVVLADEVGAVKPDPAPYLAALKKTGVPAEEALAFEDSVSGVSSSVAAGIPTVGITSSRAPKKLLGAGAFITAQDFTDARLQDLIGIRA
;
A
#
# COMPACT_ATOMS: atom_id res chain seq x y z
N MET A 1 -16.42 -9.57 -16.50
CA MET A 1 -16.94 -8.35 -15.80
C MET A 1 -16.20 -8.27 -14.49
N ILE A 2 -15.78 -7.07 -14.06
CA ILE A 2 -15.07 -6.94 -12.77
C ILE A 2 -16.05 -7.20 -11.64
N SER A 3 -15.64 -8.06 -10.71
CA SER A 3 -16.41 -8.53 -9.56
C SER A 3 -15.71 -8.29 -8.24
N ALA A 4 -14.41 -7.91 -8.26
CA ALA A 4 -13.64 -7.53 -7.08
C ALA A 4 -12.68 -6.38 -7.35
N LEU A 5 -12.52 -5.49 -6.36
CA LEU A 5 -11.52 -4.43 -6.32
C LEU A 5 -10.55 -4.70 -5.17
N LEU A 6 -9.26 -4.85 -5.49
CA LEU A 6 -8.22 -5.14 -4.52
C LEU A 6 -7.26 -3.96 -4.43
N PHE A 7 -7.15 -3.37 -3.26
CA PHE A 7 -6.36 -2.17 -3.02
C PHE A 7 -5.11 -2.50 -2.20
N ASP A 8 -3.98 -1.93 -2.58
CA ASP A 8 -2.89 -1.71 -1.64
C ASP A 8 -3.25 -0.59 -0.65
N LEU A 9 -2.45 -0.41 0.39
CA LEU A 9 -2.66 0.59 1.43
C LEU A 9 -1.85 1.87 1.18
N ASP A 10 -0.52 1.74 1.33
CA ASP A 10 0.42 2.85 1.35
C ASP A 10 0.61 3.43 -0.05
N GLY A 11 0.33 4.72 -0.23
CA GLY A 11 0.37 5.35 -1.56
C GLY A 11 -0.83 5.04 -2.45
N THR A 12 -1.72 4.14 -2.04
CA THR A 12 -2.93 3.76 -2.80
C THR A 12 -4.21 4.26 -2.12
N LEU A 13 -4.43 3.97 -0.83
CA LEU A 13 -5.55 4.55 -0.09
C LEU A 13 -5.24 5.95 0.43
N ALA A 14 -4.01 6.18 0.87
CA ALA A 14 -3.50 7.47 1.32
C ALA A 14 -2.03 7.64 0.94
N GLU A 15 -1.57 8.87 0.79
CA GLU A 15 -0.15 9.20 0.60
C GLU A 15 0.54 9.16 1.98
N THR A 16 1.18 8.03 2.31
CA THR A 16 1.79 7.78 3.62
C THR A 16 3.26 8.17 3.73
N ASP A 17 3.95 8.45 2.62
CA ASP A 17 5.35 8.89 2.61
C ASP A 17 5.54 10.22 3.37
N SER A 18 4.52 11.08 3.41
CA SER A 18 4.50 12.34 4.19
C SER A 18 4.62 12.09 5.69
N LEU A 19 4.15 10.96 6.20
CA LEU A 19 4.29 10.56 7.59
C LEU A 19 5.53 9.71 7.84
N HIS A 20 5.88 8.83 6.90
CA HIS A 20 7.06 7.98 7.03
C HIS A 20 8.36 8.78 7.11
N LEU A 21 8.52 9.82 6.29
CA LEU A 21 9.72 10.66 6.31
C LEU A 21 9.98 11.27 7.70
N PRO A 22 9.06 12.03 8.33
CA PRO A 22 9.31 12.60 9.65
C PRO A 22 9.51 11.54 10.73
N THR A 23 8.82 10.39 10.66
CA THR A 23 9.06 9.31 11.63
C THR A 23 10.46 8.73 11.54
N TRP A 24 11.02 8.61 10.34
CA TRP A 24 12.41 8.20 10.15
C TRP A 24 13.41 9.25 10.64
N VAL A 25 13.12 10.54 10.44
CA VAL A 25 13.93 11.63 11.01
C VAL A 25 14.00 11.47 12.53
N ASP A 26 12.85 11.33 13.19
CA ASP A 26 12.76 11.27 14.64
C ASP A 26 13.54 10.09 15.24
N VAL A 27 13.43 8.89 14.66
CA VAL A 27 14.08 7.69 15.21
C VAL A 27 15.55 7.55 14.86
N LEU A 28 16.02 8.21 13.80
CA LEU A 28 17.41 8.13 13.36
C LEU A 28 18.29 9.33 13.82
N GLU A 29 17.67 10.48 14.14
CA GLU A 29 18.38 11.65 14.65
C GLU A 29 19.24 11.36 15.89
N PRO A 30 18.77 10.58 16.91
CA PRO A 30 19.59 10.24 18.08
C PRO A 30 20.86 9.47 17.75
N TYR A 31 20.92 8.81 16.60
CA TYR A 31 22.09 8.06 16.10
C TYR A 31 22.96 8.88 15.15
N GLY A 32 22.67 10.17 14.98
CA GLY A 32 23.42 11.07 14.11
C GLY A 32 23.19 10.87 12.61
N VAL A 33 22.17 10.09 12.22
CA VAL A 33 21.78 9.89 10.81
C VAL A 33 20.81 10.99 10.40
N ARG A 34 21.19 11.77 9.40
CA ARG A 34 20.34 12.82 8.85
C ARG A 34 19.52 12.28 7.69
N VAL A 35 18.20 12.38 7.80
CA VAL A 35 17.25 11.95 6.76
C VAL A 35 16.63 13.19 6.13
N ASP A 36 16.88 13.40 4.83
CA ASP A 36 16.15 14.34 3.99
C ASP A 36 15.35 13.60 2.92
N LYS A 37 14.62 14.33 2.07
CA LYS A 37 13.74 13.72 1.05
C LYS A 37 14.49 12.85 0.04
N GLU A 38 15.72 13.25 -0.32
CA GLU A 38 16.54 12.51 -1.29
C GLU A 38 17.06 11.22 -0.65
N PHE A 39 17.61 11.31 0.54
CA PHE A 39 18.05 10.17 1.32
C PHE A 39 16.89 9.18 1.60
N TYR A 40 15.72 9.67 2.00
CA TYR A 40 14.55 8.84 2.21
C TYR A 40 14.18 8.05 0.95
N LYS A 41 14.17 8.73 -0.19
CA LYS A 41 13.79 8.11 -1.48
C LYS A 41 14.79 7.06 -1.96
N GLU A 42 16.09 7.27 -1.71
CA GLU A 42 17.16 6.41 -2.20
C GLU A 42 17.46 5.25 -1.26
N GLU A 43 17.47 5.50 0.06
CA GLU A 43 17.95 4.55 1.05
C GLU A 43 16.84 3.88 1.87
N ILE A 44 15.67 4.49 1.96
CA ILE A 44 14.59 4.05 2.85
C ILE A 44 13.38 3.50 2.09
N SER A 45 12.85 4.30 1.15
CA SER A 45 11.58 3.98 0.50
C SER A 45 11.55 2.62 -0.19
N GLY A 46 10.59 1.78 0.17
CA GLY A 46 10.39 0.45 -0.40
C GLY A 46 11.23 -0.67 0.22
N ARG A 47 11.95 -0.39 1.32
CA ARG A 47 12.69 -1.39 2.09
C ARG A 47 12.00 -1.66 3.42
N SER A 48 12.25 -2.84 4.01
CA SER A 48 11.74 -3.15 5.33
C SER A 48 12.49 -2.35 6.42
N THR A 49 11.78 -2.02 7.50
CA THR A 49 12.35 -1.28 8.65
C THR A 49 13.63 -1.93 9.19
N ALA A 50 13.64 -3.26 9.33
CA ALA A 50 14.82 -3.98 9.82
C ALA A 50 16.02 -3.88 8.86
N GLU A 51 15.80 -3.98 7.54
CA GLU A 51 16.88 -3.80 6.54
C GLU A 51 17.46 -2.39 6.56
N ILE A 52 16.62 -1.37 6.71
CA ILE A 52 17.03 0.03 6.78
C ILE A 52 17.89 0.24 8.02
N VAL A 53 17.42 -0.15 9.20
CA VAL A 53 18.14 0.04 10.46
C VAL A 53 19.47 -0.70 10.44
N ARG A 54 19.52 -1.96 9.98
CA ARG A 54 20.78 -2.71 9.86
C ARG A 54 21.79 -2.11 8.87
N ALA A 55 21.30 -1.54 7.77
CA ALA A 55 22.16 -0.90 6.78
C ALA A 55 22.78 0.42 7.29
N LEU A 56 21.99 1.20 8.04
CA LEU A 56 22.41 2.52 8.53
C LEU A 56 23.18 2.43 9.87
N LEU A 57 22.87 1.44 10.70
CA LEU A 57 23.38 1.25 12.05
C LEU A 57 23.85 -0.21 12.24
N PRO A 58 24.93 -0.63 11.56
CA PRO A 58 25.33 -2.03 11.48
C PRO A 58 25.82 -2.63 12.81
N ASP A 59 26.22 -1.77 13.77
CA ASP A 59 26.77 -2.19 15.06
C ASP A 59 25.69 -2.48 16.12
N LEU A 60 24.41 -2.24 15.81
CA LEU A 60 23.32 -2.49 16.74
C LEU A 60 22.97 -3.99 16.87
N SER A 61 22.62 -4.37 18.08
CA SER A 61 22.06 -5.70 18.38
C SER A 61 20.67 -5.88 17.73
N ASP A 62 20.22 -7.12 17.57
CA ASP A 62 18.88 -7.43 17.07
C ASP A 62 17.76 -6.84 17.95
N GLU A 63 17.99 -6.70 19.25
CA GLU A 63 17.06 -6.08 20.18
C GLU A 63 16.92 -4.57 19.93
N GLU A 64 18.03 -3.87 19.71
CA GLU A 64 18.04 -2.44 19.40
C GLU A 64 17.43 -2.16 18.03
N VAL A 65 17.73 -2.99 17.01
CA VAL A 65 17.10 -2.90 15.68
C VAL A 65 15.58 -3.01 15.80
N ARG A 66 15.08 -3.98 16.59
CA ARG A 66 13.65 -4.16 16.82
C ARG A 66 13.06 -2.96 17.57
N ALA A 67 13.71 -2.46 18.61
CA ALA A 67 13.23 -1.32 19.39
C ALA A 67 13.09 -0.05 18.53
N ILE A 68 14.06 0.23 17.64
CA ILE A 68 13.95 1.34 16.68
C ILE A 68 12.76 1.14 15.74
N GLY A 69 12.57 -0.08 15.23
CA GLY A 69 11.43 -0.41 14.40
C GLY A 69 10.09 -0.18 15.10
N GLU A 70 9.96 -0.66 16.33
CA GLU A 70 8.74 -0.47 17.15
C GLU A 70 8.48 1.02 17.43
N ALA A 71 9.53 1.79 17.76
CA ALA A 71 9.42 3.23 17.97
C ALA A 71 8.99 3.97 16.69
N LYS A 72 9.56 3.61 15.54
CA LYS A 72 9.20 4.17 14.23
C LYS A 72 7.72 3.90 13.91
N GLU A 73 7.25 2.68 14.09
CA GLU A 73 5.85 2.34 13.80
C GLU A 73 4.89 3.00 14.81
N ALA A 74 5.28 3.14 16.09
CA ALA A 74 4.50 3.88 17.08
C ALA A 74 4.35 5.37 16.69
N ASN A 75 5.47 6.05 16.34
CA ASN A 75 5.46 7.43 15.88
C ASN A 75 4.61 7.62 14.60
N PHE A 76 4.64 6.64 13.71
CA PHE A 76 3.78 6.66 12.51
C PHE A 76 2.30 6.64 12.89
N ARG A 77 1.90 5.72 13.78
CA ARG A 77 0.49 5.60 14.22
C ARG A 77 -0.02 6.84 14.93
N GLU A 78 0.82 7.51 15.73
CA GLU A 78 0.45 8.78 16.38
C GLU A 78 0.10 9.88 15.37
N ARG A 79 0.69 9.83 14.18
CA ARG A 79 0.47 10.79 13.10
C ARG A 79 -0.61 10.36 12.10
N ALA A 80 -1.12 9.15 12.18
CA ALA A 80 -2.07 8.61 11.20
C ALA A 80 -3.32 9.51 11.02
N ALA A 81 -3.72 10.25 12.05
CA ALA A 81 -4.84 11.21 11.96
C ALA A 81 -4.59 12.41 11.02
N GLU A 82 -3.35 12.60 10.55
CA GLU A 82 -3.00 13.64 9.58
C GLU A 82 -3.23 13.18 8.12
N LEU A 83 -3.53 11.89 7.90
CA LEU A 83 -3.74 11.33 6.56
C LEU A 83 -5.07 11.77 5.97
N GLU A 84 -5.05 11.99 4.67
CA GLU A 84 -6.24 12.16 3.86
C GLU A 84 -6.30 11.03 2.81
N PRO A 85 -7.51 10.57 2.45
CA PRO A 85 -7.64 9.57 1.39
C PRO A 85 -7.20 10.14 0.04
N VAL A 86 -6.66 9.29 -0.81
CA VAL A 86 -6.35 9.66 -2.20
C VAL A 86 -7.61 10.20 -2.87
N PRO A 87 -7.53 11.30 -3.63
CA PRO A 87 -8.71 11.93 -4.25
C PRO A 87 -9.57 10.94 -5.03
N GLY A 88 -10.88 10.98 -4.80
CA GLY A 88 -11.87 10.13 -5.46
C GLY A 88 -11.95 8.69 -4.94
N LEU A 89 -11.09 8.27 -4.00
CA LEU A 89 -11.08 6.90 -3.48
C LEU A 89 -12.43 6.48 -2.87
N ILE A 90 -12.97 7.30 -1.98
CA ILE A 90 -14.20 6.99 -1.25
C ILE A 90 -15.35 6.76 -2.24
N ASP A 91 -15.59 7.70 -3.13
CA ASP A 91 -16.64 7.60 -4.14
C ASP A 91 -16.44 6.36 -5.04
N PHE A 92 -15.20 6.05 -5.40
CA PHE A 92 -14.88 4.90 -6.24
C PHE A 92 -15.17 3.57 -5.54
N VAL A 93 -14.81 3.44 -4.27
CA VAL A 93 -15.09 2.24 -3.46
C VAL A 93 -16.60 2.09 -3.22
N GLU A 94 -17.30 3.18 -2.89
CA GLU A 94 -18.76 3.17 -2.72
C GLU A 94 -19.46 2.69 -3.98
N GLN A 95 -19.09 3.20 -5.14
CA GLN A 95 -19.63 2.79 -6.42
C GLN A 95 -19.37 1.31 -6.72
N GLY A 96 -18.20 0.78 -6.35
CA GLY A 96 -17.91 -0.66 -6.43
C GLY A 96 -18.85 -1.49 -5.55
N ARG A 97 -19.06 -1.07 -4.30
CA ARG A 97 -19.95 -1.74 -3.35
C ARG A 97 -21.43 -1.71 -3.80
N GLU A 98 -21.90 -0.58 -4.31
CA GLU A 98 -23.26 -0.46 -4.86
C GLU A 98 -23.53 -1.44 -6.01
N ARG A 99 -22.47 -1.87 -6.70
CA ARG A 99 -22.53 -2.89 -7.77
C ARG A 99 -22.34 -4.32 -7.28
N GLY A 100 -22.20 -4.51 -5.97
CA GLY A 100 -21.99 -5.81 -5.38
C GLY A 100 -20.59 -6.39 -5.60
N MET A 101 -19.59 -5.53 -5.87
CA MET A 101 -18.21 -5.97 -5.97
C MET A 101 -17.62 -6.25 -4.59
N GLU A 102 -16.79 -7.29 -4.49
CA GLU A 102 -15.97 -7.55 -3.33
C GLU A 102 -14.87 -6.48 -3.20
N ILE A 103 -14.68 -5.93 -2.00
CA ILE A 103 -13.64 -4.92 -1.74
C ILE A 103 -12.62 -5.51 -0.77
N ALA A 104 -11.38 -5.62 -1.22
CA ALA A 104 -10.31 -6.19 -0.42
C ALA A 104 -9.11 -5.26 -0.30
N LEU A 105 -8.46 -5.29 0.88
CA LEU A 105 -7.19 -4.66 1.14
C LEU A 105 -6.09 -5.72 1.15
N VAL A 106 -4.97 -5.44 0.47
CA VAL A 106 -3.81 -6.34 0.38
C VAL A 106 -2.54 -5.52 0.64
N THR A 107 -1.88 -5.74 1.77
CA THR A 107 -0.77 -4.88 2.18
C THR A 107 0.40 -5.62 2.84
N ASN A 108 1.60 -5.04 2.73
CA ASN A 108 2.78 -5.44 3.50
C ASN A 108 2.89 -4.71 4.85
N ALA A 109 2.02 -3.74 5.12
CA ALA A 109 2.05 -2.98 6.37
C ALA A 109 1.72 -3.84 7.59
N PRO A 110 2.31 -3.55 8.76
CA PRO A 110 1.95 -4.17 10.03
C PRO A 110 0.46 -3.95 10.37
N LYS A 111 -0.15 -4.93 11.01
CA LYS A 111 -1.58 -4.90 11.37
C LYS A 111 -2.00 -3.63 12.10
N GLU A 112 -1.20 -3.21 13.06
CA GLU A 112 -1.49 -2.02 13.88
C GLU A 112 -1.50 -0.73 13.04
N ASN A 113 -0.64 -0.64 12.03
CA ASN A 113 -0.63 0.50 11.10
C ASN A 113 -1.86 0.46 10.19
N VAL A 114 -2.23 -0.71 9.70
CA VAL A 114 -3.46 -0.89 8.88
C VAL A 114 -4.68 -0.41 9.66
N GLU A 115 -4.85 -0.85 10.91
CA GLU A 115 -5.97 -0.45 11.75
C GLU A 115 -5.96 1.07 12.04
N ALA A 116 -4.77 1.66 12.30
CA ALA A 116 -4.64 3.10 12.53
C ALA A 116 -5.03 3.91 11.29
N ILE A 117 -4.56 3.51 10.10
CA ILE A 117 -4.86 4.19 8.83
C ILE A 117 -6.35 4.06 8.50
N LEU A 118 -6.90 2.84 8.57
CA LEU A 118 -8.32 2.63 8.26
C LEU A 118 -9.26 3.35 9.21
N LEU A 119 -8.87 3.48 10.49
CA LEU A 119 -9.61 4.28 11.47
C LEU A 119 -9.53 5.78 11.15
N ALA A 120 -8.34 6.29 10.89
CA ALA A 120 -8.10 7.71 10.60
C ALA A 120 -8.85 8.17 9.33
N LEU A 121 -8.92 7.32 8.32
CA LEU A 121 -9.59 7.60 7.05
C LEU A 121 -11.09 7.24 7.06
N GLU A 122 -11.62 6.68 8.16
CA GLU A 122 -12.99 6.17 8.28
C GLU A 122 -13.33 5.06 7.25
N LEU A 123 -12.31 4.33 6.79
CA LEU A 123 -12.45 3.33 5.71
C LEU A 123 -12.63 1.89 6.20
N ARG A 124 -12.60 1.64 7.53
CA ARG A 124 -12.64 0.26 8.06
C ARG A 124 -13.85 -0.55 7.58
N SER A 125 -15.00 0.09 7.45
CA SER A 125 -16.25 -0.55 7.01
C SER A 125 -16.33 -0.84 5.51
N PHE A 126 -15.38 -0.34 4.71
CA PHE A 126 -15.35 -0.58 3.27
C PHE A 126 -14.69 -1.91 2.90
N PHE A 127 -13.83 -2.44 3.79
CA PHE A 127 -13.03 -3.64 3.52
C PHE A 127 -13.54 -4.84 4.31
N ASP A 128 -14.32 -5.71 3.66
CA ASP A 128 -14.76 -6.98 4.24
C ASP A 128 -13.62 -7.99 4.30
N THR A 129 -12.68 -7.89 3.35
CA THR A 129 -11.48 -8.72 3.27
C THR A 129 -10.23 -7.88 3.45
N VAL A 130 -9.42 -8.21 4.47
CA VAL A 130 -8.08 -7.66 4.68
C VAL A 130 -7.08 -8.81 4.64
N VAL A 131 -6.02 -8.63 3.84
CA VAL A 131 -4.90 -9.55 3.71
C VAL A 131 -3.63 -8.85 4.14
N LEU A 132 -3.05 -9.32 5.24
CA LEU A 132 -1.75 -8.87 5.73
C LEU A 132 -0.69 -9.87 5.25
N ALA A 133 0.38 -9.36 4.64
CA ALA A 133 1.45 -10.21 4.12
C ALA A 133 2.08 -11.09 5.21
N ASP A 134 2.23 -10.59 6.43
CA ASP A 134 2.75 -11.33 7.58
C ASP A 134 1.88 -12.56 7.92
N GLU A 135 0.55 -12.45 7.78
CA GLU A 135 -0.37 -13.58 8.02
C GLU A 135 -0.31 -14.63 6.91
N VAL A 136 0.10 -14.23 5.70
CA VAL A 136 0.29 -15.12 4.55
C VAL A 136 1.65 -15.80 4.60
N GLY A 137 2.63 -15.19 5.26
CA GLY A 137 4.02 -15.68 5.34
C GLY A 137 4.84 -15.34 4.09
N ALA A 138 4.37 -14.42 3.25
CA ALA A 138 5.08 -13.91 2.07
C ALA A 138 4.70 -12.45 1.82
N VAL A 139 5.68 -11.64 1.41
CA VAL A 139 5.52 -10.21 1.15
C VAL A 139 5.58 -9.92 -0.35
N LYS A 140 4.91 -8.87 -0.84
CA LYS A 140 5.10 -8.36 -2.20
C LYS A 140 6.60 -8.12 -2.45
N PRO A 141 7.18 -8.55 -3.58
CA PRO A 141 6.53 -8.88 -4.85
C PRO A 141 6.07 -10.34 -5.02
N ASP A 142 6.11 -11.19 -3.98
CA ASP A 142 5.53 -12.53 -4.06
C ASP A 142 4.03 -12.43 -4.37
N PRO A 143 3.45 -13.26 -5.26
CA PRO A 143 2.02 -13.22 -5.57
C PRO A 143 1.12 -13.72 -4.44
N ALA A 144 1.65 -14.39 -3.43
CA ALA A 144 0.88 -15.05 -2.38
C ALA A 144 -0.13 -14.12 -1.65
N PRO A 145 0.17 -12.84 -1.32
CA PRO A 145 -0.82 -11.94 -0.72
C PRO A 145 -2.05 -11.73 -1.62
N TYR A 146 -1.85 -11.52 -2.92
CA TYR A 146 -2.95 -11.34 -3.88
C TYR A 146 -3.71 -12.64 -4.14
N LEU A 147 -3.02 -13.78 -4.24
CA LEU A 147 -3.66 -15.09 -4.34
C LEU A 147 -4.51 -15.40 -3.09
N ALA A 148 -4.06 -15.00 -1.90
CA ALA A 148 -4.84 -15.12 -0.67
C ALA A 148 -6.10 -14.24 -0.71
N ALA A 149 -6.03 -13.02 -1.27
CA ALA A 149 -7.17 -12.14 -1.45
C ALA A 149 -8.20 -12.76 -2.41
N LEU A 150 -7.77 -13.25 -3.58
CA LEU A 150 -8.64 -13.94 -4.53
C LEU A 150 -9.34 -15.15 -3.88
N LYS A 151 -8.60 -15.92 -3.09
CA LYS A 151 -9.18 -17.07 -2.36
C LYS A 151 -10.22 -16.64 -1.33
N LYS A 152 -9.99 -15.54 -0.60
CA LYS A 152 -10.92 -15.04 0.43
C LYS A 152 -12.18 -14.44 -0.21
N THR A 153 -12.06 -13.70 -1.30
CA THR A 153 -13.19 -13.09 -2.03
C THR A 153 -13.94 -14.12 -2.89
N GLY A 154 -13.32 -15.23 -3.25
CA GLY A 154 -13.91 -16.23 -4.15
C GLY A 154 -13.98 -15.77 -5.61
N VAL A 155 -13.32 -14.68 -5.98
CA VAL A 155 -13.36 -14.10 -7.33
C VAL A 155 -12.14 -14.58 -8.14
N PRO A 156 -12.30 -15.02 -9.40
CA PRO A 156 -11.18 -15.38 -10.26
C PRO A 156 -10.36 -14.14 -10.64
N ALA A 157 -9.06 -14.34 -10.91
CA ALA A 157 -8.11 -13.24 -11.13
C ALA A 157 -8.52 -12.30 -12.28
N GLU A 158 -9.08 -12.85 -13.36
CA GLU A 158 -9.55 -12.11 -14.53
C GLU A 158 -10.80 -11.27 -14.30
N GLU A 159 -11.49 -11.50 -13.19
CA GLU A 159 -12.65 -10.70 -12.74
C GLU A 159 -12.30 -9.77 -11.58
N ALA A 160 -11.05 -9.74 -11.14
CA ALA A 160 -10.53 -8.81 -10.16
C ALA A 160 -9.77 -7.67 -10.83
N LEU A 161 -9.69 -6.52 -10.16
CA LEU A 161 -8.90 -5.37 -10.55
C LEU A 161 -8.08 -4.90 -9.36
N ALA A 162 -6.76 -4.84 -9.50
CA ALA A 162 -5.87 -4.39 -8.44
C ALA A 162 -5.45 -2.93 -8.64
N PHE A 163 -5.25 -2.21 -7.55
CA PHE A 163 -4.74 -0.84 -7.49
C PHE A 163 -3.48 -0.81 -6.63
N GLU A 164 -2.41 -0.30 -7.19
CA GLU A 164 -1.07 -0.35 -6.61
C GLU A 164 -0.24 0.87 -7.00
N ASP A 165 0.60 1.36 -6.09
CA ASP A 165 1.49 2.51 -6.33
C ASP A 165 2.97 2.11 -6.48
N SER A 166 3.33 0.88 -6.10
CA SER A 166 4.71 0.38 -6.04
C SER A 166 5.05 -0.64 -7.12
N VAL A 167 6.34 -0.71 -7.49
CA VAL A 167 6.84 -1.74 -8.42
C VAL A 167 6.66 -3.14 -7.83
N SER A 168 6.92 -3.32 -6.54
CA SER A 168 6.76 -4.62 -5.86
C SER A 168 5.30 -5.07 -5.82
N GLY A 169 4.39 -4.16 -5.53
CA GLY A 169 2.97 -4.46 -5.47
C GLY A 169 2.37 -4.76 -6.85
N VAL A 170 2.69 -3.94 -7.87
CA VAL A 170 2.29 -4.23 -9.26
C VAL A 170 2.82 -5.59 -9.70
N SER A 171 4.10 -5.89 -9.43
CA SER A 171 4.67 -7.20 -9.78
C SER A 171 3.95 -8.36 -9.08
N SER A 172 3.57 -8.18 -7.81
CA SER A 172 2.83 -9.17 -7.02
C SER A 172 1.45 -9.45 -7.60
N SER A 173 0.65 -8.40 -7.85
CA SER A 173 -0.70 -8.52 -8.38
C SER A 173 -0.73 -9.08 -9.81
N VAL A 174 0.19 -8.63 -10.67
CA VAL A 174 0.35 -9.16 -12.04
C VAL A 174 0.78 -10.62 -12.04
N ALA A 175 1.72 -11.01 -11.14
CA ALA A 175 2.13 -12.42 -10.99
C ALA A 175 0.98 -13.31 -10.47
N ALA A 176 0.02 -12.75 -9.73
CA ALA A 176 -1.22 -13.42 -9.35
C ALA A 176 -2.26 -13.50 -10.50
N GLY A 177 -1.96 -12.95 -11.68
CA GLY A 177 -2.83 -12.95 -12.86
C GLY A 177 -3.89 -11.84 -12.86
N ILE A 178 -3.78 -10.84 -11.99
CA ILE A 178 -4.78 -9.79 -11.83
C ILE A 178 -4.44 -8.59 -12.72
N PRO A 179 -5.37 -8.10 -13.56
CA PRO A 179 -5.25 -6.79 -14.20
C PRO A 179 -5.00 -5.70 -13.14
N THR A 180 -3.93 -4.90 -13.33
CA THR A 180 -3.47 -3.96 -12.30
C THR A 180 -3.38 -2.54 -12.83
N VAL A 181 -4.00 -1.61 -12.13
CA VAL A 181 -3.88 -0.17 -12.31
C VAL A 181 -2.75 0.36 -11.42
N GLY A 182 -1.83 1.12 -12.00
CA GLY A 182 -0.79 1.81 -11.25
C GLY A 182 -1.26 3.20 -10.79
N ILE A 183 -1.33 3.46 -9.49
CA ILE A 183 -1.59 4.80 -8.92
C ILE A 183 -0.25 5.53 -8.79
N THR A 184 -0.14 6.71 -9.38
CA THR A 184 1.15 7.42 -9.51
C THR A 184 1.43 8.40 -8.36
N SER A 185 1.04 8.02 -7.14
CA SER A 185 1.31 8.77 -5.91
C SER A 185 2.79 8.78 -5.56
N SER A 186 3.43 7.60 -5.54
CA SER A 186 4.81 7.42 -5.10
C SER A 186 5.81 7.18 -6.24
N ARG A 187 5.36 6.68 -7.39
CA ARG A 187 6.23 6.27 -8.51
C ARG A 187 5.79 6.85 -9.85
N ALA A 188 6.80 7.11 -10.70
CA ALA A 188 6.56 7.57 -12.07
C ALA A 188 5.81 6.51 -12.90
N PRO A 189 4.87 6.91 -13.77
CA PRO A 189 4.06 6.00 -14.61
C PRO A 189 4.89 4.93 -15.33
N LYS A 190 6.03 5.31 -15.91
CA LYS A 190 6.93 4.39 -16.64
C LYS A 190 7.40 3.20 -15.80
N LYS A 191 7.60 3.39 -14.47
CA LYS A 191 8.04 2.32 -13.57
C LYS A 191 6.91 1.32 -13.31
N LEU A 192 5.70 1.81 -13.09
CA LEU A 192 4.52 0.96 -12.84
C LEU A 192 4.11 0.19 -14.10
N LEU A 193 4.11 0.86 -15.27
CA LEU A 193 3.89 0.19 -16.57
C LEU A 193 4.97 -0.86 -16.84
N GLY A 194 6.24 -0.56 -16.52
CA GLY A 194 7.35 -1.51 -16.65
C GLY A 194 7.25 -2.71 -15.71
N ALA A 195 6.54 -2.60 -14.59
CA ALA A 195 6.25 -3.70 -13.68
C ALA A 195 5.03 -4.55 -14.11
N GLY A 196 4.27 -4.10 -15.12
CA GLY A 196 3.15 -4.83 -15.68
C GLY A 196 1.77 -4.21 -15.45
N ALA A 197 1.67 -3.02 -14.84
CA ALA A 197 0.41 -2.29 -14.81
C ALA A 197 -0.06 -2.03 -16.26
N PHE A 198 -1.34 -2.29 -16.57
CA PHE A 198 -1.85 -2.08 -17.92
C PHE A 198 -2.23 -0.63 -18.21
N ILE A 199 -2.50 0.16 -17.16
CA ILE A 199 -2.78 1.58 -17.18
C ILE A 199 -2.26 2.22 -15.90
N THR A 200 -2.02 3.54 -15.94
CA THR A 200 -1.73 4.33 -14.74
C THR A 200 -2.72 5.48 -14.61
N ALA A 201 -3.07 5.83 -13.37
CA ALA A 201 -3.88 6.99 -13.01
C ALA A 201 -3.17 7.78 -11.91
N GLN A 202 -3.42 9.07 -11.83
CA GLN A 202 -2.88 9.89 -10.74
C GLN A 202 -3.60 9.60 -9.42
N ASP A 203 -4.92 9.47 -9.50
CA ASP A 203 -5.82 9.20 -8.38
C ASP A 203 -7.14 8.58 -8.91
N PHE A 204 -8.13 8.41 -8.03
CA PHE A 204 -9.40 7.77 -8.37
C PHE A 204 -10.43 8.71 -9.05
N THR A 205 -10.07 9.97 -9.28
CA THR A 205 -10.92 10.90 -10.08
C THR A 205 -10.78 10.69 -11.59
N ASP A 206 -9.82 9.86 -12.03
CA ASP A 206 -9.62 9.54 -13.44
C ASP A 206 -10.83 8.79 -14.01
N ALA A 207 -11.53 9.41 -14.95
CA ALA A 207 -12.74 8.85 -15.56
C ALA A 207 -12.54 7.48 -16.21
N ARG A 208 -11.31 7.17 -16.65
CA ARG A 208 -11.00 5.85 -17.21
C ARG A 208 -11.18 4.70 -16.19
N LEU A 209 -11.00 4.99 -14.90
CA LEU A 209 -11.22 3.99 -13.84
C LEU A 209 -12.70 3.66 -13.69
N GLN A 210 -13.58 4.65 -13.88
CA GLN A 210 -15.02 4.48 -13.87
C GLN A 210 -15.47 3.54 -15.00
N ASP A 211 -14.91 3.69 -16.19
CA ASP A 211 -15.19 2.82 -17.35
C ASP A 211 -14.82 1.35 -17.06
N LEU A 212 -13.69 1.14 -16.34
CA LEU A 212 -13.23 -0.22 -15.99
C LEU A 212 -14.22 -0.98 -15.11
N ILE A 213 -14.93 -0.30 -14.22
CA ILE A 213 -15.93 -0.89 -13.33
C ILE A 213 -17.36 -0.76 -13.88
N GLY A 214 -17.50 -0.39 -15.17
CA GLY A 214 -18.78 -0.37 -15.88
C GLY A 214 -19.64 0.85 -15.60
N ILE A 215 -19.07 1.96 -15.12
CA ILE A 215 -19.71 3.26 -15.04
C ILE A 215 -19.47 3.96 -16.37
N ARG A 216 -20.49 3.98 -17.21
CA ARG A 216 -20.49 4.83 -18.41
C ARG A 216 -21.00 6.20 -18.01
N ALA A 217 -20.17 7.22 -18.33
CA ALA A 217 -20.62 8.62 -18.23
C ALA A 217 -21.81 8.89 -19.16
#